data_5ceba8c87bc38777120fe766ab95ae57
#
_entry.id   5ceba8c87bc38777120fe766ab95ae57
#
_cell.length_a   1.000
_cell.length_b   1.000
_cell.length_c   1.000
_cell.angle_alpha   90.00
_cell.angle_beta   90.00
_cell.angle_gamma   90.00
#
_symmetry.space_group_name_H-M   'P 1'
#
loop_
_entity.id
_entity.type
_entity.pdbx_description
1 polymer ?
#
loop_
_entity_poly.entity_id
_entity_poly.type
_entity_poly.pdbx_seq_one_letter_code
_entity_poly.pdbx_strand_id
1 'polypeptide(L)'
;MLSKLSPEGKYELQDISFKLYIWRLKVKITKISLFQKVLPYCSGSLAIGDLSENRTKPFDTFTSSVVVINTDQGVSGVGESCPWVSDNLNEKEVYDCLASRLLGEDPLNLIGIVKNMDVVIQGHTFAKSAIDMACWDIKAKDNGVPLFELLGGMLTDGAPLYRCVMEQEHDKIKAEVEQYRASGYKYFKLRVGIEPDKDIELIKFAANLAEPGEIVYADANCRWTLSEALEVVKAIEGLDVMIEQPCLSYEDCIKVRENTGLLIKLDELVTDLTMAKKIVRDHSADVVCIKMSRVGGLSKALEIRDFFVKKGIKVVTECMMGGEIVSAAVSHFSASTPSEFLFNTGDLHAYVTASTGNISPPTLNGRIYCNDSPGLGVEPDLTSLGTPIAIYQN
;
A
#
# COMPACT_ATOMS: atom_id res chain seq x y z
N MET A 1 14.43 34.05 -31.61
CA MET A 1 14.87 34.32 -32.98
C MET A 1 13.77 33.92 -33.94
N LEU A 2 13.27 34.86 -34.71
CA LEU A 2 12.09 34.72 -35.54
C LEU A 2 12.33 33.74 -36.70
N SER A 3 11.47 32.73 -36.83
CA SER A 3 11.46 31.80 -37.94
C SER A 3 10.86 32.46 -39.20
N LYS A 4 11.50 32.24 -40.31
CA LYS A 4 11.00 32.63 -41.63
C LYS A 4 9.91 31.65 -42.06
N LEU A 5 8.76 32.18 -42.45
CA LEU A 5 7.68 31.47 -43.10
C LEU A 5 8.08 31.12 -44.54
N SER A 6 7.83 29.85 -44.94
CA SER A 6 7.88 29.45 -46.36
C SER A 6 6.58 29.79 -47.06
N PRO A 7 6.55 29.95 -48.39
CA PRO A 7 5.36 30.42 -49.13
C PRO A 7 4.17 29.45 -49.17
N GLU A 8 4.29 28.25 -48.63
CA GLU A 8 3.26 27.21 -48.75
C GLU A 8 2.57 26.77 -47.43
N GLY A 9 2.78 27.49 -46.36
CA GLY A 9 1.94 27.38 -45.15
C GLY A 9 1.73 25.99 -44.55
N LYS A 10 2.72 25.11 -44.55
CA LYS A 10 2.65 23.81 -43.83
C LYS A 10 3.69 23.72 -42.72
N TYR A 11 3.21 23.47 -41.52
CA TYR A 11 4.04 23.30 -40.32
C TYR A 11 4.86 21.98 -40.40
N GLU A 12 6.15 22.07 -40.52
CA GLU A 12 7.10 20.92 -40.47
C GLU A 12 7.69 20.65 -39.09
N LEU A 13 7.06 21.07 -37.99
CA LEU A 13 7.61 20.94 -36.64
C LEU A 13 7.04 19.78 -35.81
N GLN A 14 6.08 18.99 -36.34
CA GLN A 14 5.52 17.84 -35.60
C GLN A 14 6.25 16.51 -35.88
N ASP A 15 7.13 16.43 -36.86
CA ASP A 15 7.74 15.16 -37.29
C ASP A 15 9.06 14.80 -36.57
N ILE A 16 9.73 15.77 -35.95
CA ILE A 16 11.05 15.54 -35.32
C ILE A 16 10.92 14.92 -33.93
N SER A 17 9.90 15.31 -33.14
CA SER A 17 9.66 14.72 -31.80
C SER A 17 9.11 13.31 -31.88
N PHE A 18 8.30 12.99 -32.90
CA PHE A 18 7.74 11.64 -33.08
C PHE A 18 8.77 10.62 -33.61
N LYS A 19 9.72 11.05 -34.39
CA LYS A 19 10.82 10.18 -34.91
C LYS A 19 11.89 9.88 -33.85
N LEU A 20 12.15 10.78 -32.90
CA LEU A 20 13.04 10.53 -31.76
C LEU A 20 12.48 9.50 -30.76
N TYR A 21 11.15 9.36 -30.67
CA TYR A 21 10.51 8.36 -29.80
C TYR A 21 10.59 6.92 -30.34
N ILE A 22 10.80 6.72 -31.64
CA ILE A 22 10.79 5.40 -32.29
C ILE A 22 12.13 4.66 -32.18
N TRP A 23 13.23 5.33 -31.81
CA TRP A 23 14.59 4.76 -31.79
C TRP A 23 15.15 4.53 -30.37
N ARG A 24 14.37 4.67 -29.34
CA ARG A 24 14.82 4.23 -28.01
C ARG A 24 14.94 2.71 -28.06
N LEU A 25 16.15 2.18 -27.92
CA LEU A 25 16.38 0.73 -27.79
C LEU A 25 15.49 0.23 -26.67
N LYS A 26 14.71 -0.84 -26.93
CA LYS A 26 13.90 -1.46 -25.89
C LYS A 26 14.81 -1.86 -24.73
N VAL A 27 14.52 -1.37 -23.55
CA VAL A 27 15.15 -1.82 -22.31
C VAL A 27 14.74 -3.27 -22.08
N LYS A 28 15.65 -4.13 -21.63
CA LYS A 28 15.36 -5.55 -21.38
C LYS A 28 15.75 -5.95 -19.98
N ILE A 29 14.88 -6.68 -19.33
CA ILE A 29 15.20 -7.37 -18.08
C ILE A 29 16.25 -8.44 -18.35
N THR A 30 17.43 -8.33 -17.73
CA THR A 30 18.54 -9.29 -17.90
C THR A 30 18.70 -10.20 -16.68
N LYS A 31 18.33 -9.72 -15.51
CA LYS A 31 18.44 -10.49 -14.27
C LYS A 31 17.33 -10.09 -13.28
N ILE A 32 16.80 -11.08 -12.57
CA ILE A 32 15.90 -10.91 -11.44
C ILE A 32 16.53 -11.63 -10.25
N SER A 33 16.77 -10.93 -9.16
CA SER A 33 17.28 -11.50 -7.91
C SER A 33 16.20 -11.41 -6.83
N LEU A 34 15.91 -12.54 -6.18
CA LEU A 34 14.93 -12.65 -5.11
C LEU A 34 15.63 -12.82 -3.78
N PHE A 35 15.33 -11.96 -2.84
CA PHE A 35 15.79 -12.05 -1.44
C PHE A 35 14.59 -12.28 -0.53
N GLN A 36 14.83 -12.96 0.58
CA GLN A 36 13.89 -13.05 1.68
C GLN A 36 14.51 -12.50 2.95
N LYS A 37 13.78 -11.64 3.65
CA LYS A 37 14.21 -11.04 4.91
C LYS A 37 13.14 -11.25 5.97
N VAL A 38 13.53 -11.84 7.08
CA VAL A 38 12.70 -11.88 8.28
C VAL A 38 12.74 -10.50 8.92
N LEU A 39 11.57 -9.92 9.13
CA LEU A 39 11.38 -8.62 9.75
C LEU A 39 10.70 -8.81 11.10
N PRO A 40 11.45 -8.72 12.22
CA PRO A 40 10.87 -8.75 13.55
C PRO A 40 10.10 -7.46 13.82
N TYR A 41 8.93 -7.58 14.46
CA TYR A 41 8.19 -6.43 14.93
C TYR A 41 8.94 -5.69 16.05
N CYS A 42 8.73 -4.39 16.12
CA CYS A 42 9.08 -3.62 17.30
C CYS A 42 8.33 -4.15 18.53
N SER A 43 8.96 -4.11 19.71
CA SER A 43 8.34 -4.53 20.96
C SER A 43 6.99 -3.83 21.16
N GLY A 44 5.96 -4.59 21.48
CA GLY A 44 4.58 -4.09 21.65
C GLY A 44 3.75 -4.02 20.36
N SER A 45 4.33 -4.25 19.20
CA SER A 45 3.58 -4.31 17.95
C SER A 45 2.91 -5.68 17.81
N LEU A 46 1.62 -5.76 18.10
CA LEU A 46 0.82 -6.95 17.87
C LEU A 46 0.21 -6.87 16.47
N ALA A 47 0.74 -7.63 15.51
CA ALA A 47 -0.07 -7.97 14.37
C ALA A 47 -1.13 -8.96 14.85
N ILE A 48 -2.32 -8.47 15.09
CA ILE A 48 -3.47 -9.34 15.24
C ILE A 48 -3.83 -9.73 13.80
N GLY A 49 -3.14 -10.74 13.29
CA GLY A 49 -3.43 -11.21 11.97
C GLY A 49 -3.59 -12.70 11.99
N ASP A 50 -4.28 -13.28 11.47
CA ASP A 50 -4.73 -14.51 10.91
C ASP A 50 -6.23 -14.69 11.13
N LEU A 51 -6.96 -14.81 10.00
CA LEU A 51 -8.34 -15.26 9.94
C LEU A 51 -8.46 -16.77 10.31
N SER A 52 -7.31 -17.45 10.58
CA SER A 52 -7.29 -18.81 11.08
C SER A 52 -7.80 -18.91 12.52
N GLU A 53 -8.18 -20.09 12.95
CA GLU A 53 -8.84 -20.40 14.22
C GLU A 53 -8.12 -19.89 15.48
N ASN A 54 -6.87 -19.40 15.37
CA ASN A 54 -6.05 -18.94 16.48
C ASN A 54 -5.97 -17.39 16.54
N ARG A 55 -7.11 -16.73 16.76
CA ARG A 55 -7.32 -15.27 16.78
C ARG A 55 -6.46 -14.50 17.80
N THR A 56 -5.70 -15.17 18.67
CA THR A 56 -5.01 -14.56 19.81
C THR A 56 -3.50 -14.69 19.79
N LYS A 57 -2.91 -15.36 18.80
CA LYS A 57 -1.46 -15.54 18.75
C LYS A 57 -0.80 -14.35 18.02
N PRO A 58 -0.02 -13.52 18.73
CA PRO A 58 0.71 -12.44 18.08
C PRO A 58 1.79 -13.00 17.15
N PHE A 59 2.03 -12.33 16.03
CA PHE A 59 3.19 -12.58 15.19
C PHE A 59 4.35 -11.72 15.67
N ASP A 60 5.45 -12.35 16.03
CA ASP A 60 6.68 -11.65 16.41
C ASP A 60 7.49 -11.23 15.18
N THR A 61 7.26 -11.88 14.04
CA THR A 61 8.02 -11.69 12.81
C THR A 61 7.14 -11.96 11.59
N PHE A 62 7.52 -11.37 10.46
CA PHE A 62 7.02 -11.77 9.15
C PHE A 62 8.17 -11.79 8.14
N THR A 63 7.98 -12.47 7.02
CA THR A 63 8.99 -12.55 5.96
C THR A 63 8.64 -11.58 4.85
N SER A 64 9.60 -10.73 4.49
CA SER A 64 9.50 -9.85 3.32
C SER A 64 10.28 -10.44 2.16
N SER A 65 9.71 -10.39 0.97
CA SER A 65 10.35 -10.71 -0.29
C SER A 65 10.77 -9.44 -1.00
N VAL A 66 12.07 -9.30 -1.27
CA VAL A 66 12.65 -8.18 -2.02
C VAL A 66 13.13 -8.67 -3.37
N VAL A 67 12.69 -7.98 -4.42
CA VAL A 67 13.06 -8.26 -5.82
C VAL A 67 13.95 -7.15 -6.32
N VAL A 68 15.10 -7.52 -6.90
CA VAL A 68 15.97 -6.60 -7.63
C VAL A 68 15.98 -7.01 -9.10
N ILE A 69 15.55 -6.10 -9.99
CA ILE A 69 15.54 -6.29 -11.43
C ILE A 69 16.64 -5.46 -12.06
N ASN A 70 17.52 -6.12 -12.83
CA ASN A 70 18.56 -5.45 -13.61
C ASN A 70 18.19 -5.45 -15.09
N THR A 71 18.64 -4.42 -15.80
CA THR A 71 18.39 -4.24 -17.24
C THR A 71 19.69 -4.23 -18.06
N ASP A 72 19.58 -4.41 -19.37
CA ASP A 72 20.68 -4.30 -20.34
C ASP A 72 21.20 -2.85 -20.50
N GLN A 73 20.49 -1.86 -19.98
CA GLN A 73 20.89 -0.45 -20.00
C GLN A 73 21.57 -0.01 -18.68
N GLY A 74 21.82 -0.95 -17.75
CA GLY A 74 22.49 -0.67 -16.47
C GLY A 74 21.59 -0.02 -15.41
N VAL A 75 20.34 0.26 -15.71
CA VAL A 75 19.36 0.70 -14.71
C VAL A 75 18.82 -0.52 -13.96
N SER A 76 18.71 -0.42 -12.67
CA SER A 76 18.08 -1.43 -11.81
C SER A 76 16.94 -0.85 -11.00
N GLY A 77 15.95 -1.69 -10.69
CA GLY A 77 14.85 -1.32 -9.82
C GLY A 77 14.63 -2.35 -8.73
N VAL A 78 14.00 -1.89 -7.67
CA VAL A 78 13.71 -2.69 -6.48
C VAL A 78 12.23 -2.65 -6.17
N GLY A 79 11.72 -3.77 -5.66
CA GLY A 79 10.37 -3.88 -5.15
C GLY A 79 10.33 -4.84 -3.97
N GLU A 80 9.35 -4.64 -3.11
CA GLU A 80 9.19 -5.40 -1.89
C GLU A 80 7.73 -5.78 -1.69
N SER A 81 7.50 -6.94 -1.12
CA SER A 81 6.21 -7.34 -0.60
C SER A 81 6.34 -8.32 0.57
N CYS A 82 5.37 -8.26 1.47
CA CYS A 82 5.24 -9.22 2.55
C CYS A 82 4.03 -10.09 2.25
N PRO A 83 4.23 -11.34 1.82
CA PRO A 83 3.15 -12.28 1.65
C PRO A 83 2.50 -12.55 3.01
N TRP A 84 1.18 -12.65 3.01
CA TRP A 84 0.43 -13.05 4.19
C TRP A 84 0.70 -14.53 4.48
N VAL A 85 0.72 -14.89 5.74
CA VAL A 85 1.11 -16.24 6.25
C VAL A 85 0.27 -17.40 5.66
N SER A 86 -0.84 -17.12 4.99
CA SER A 86 -1.75 -18.11 4.42
C SER A 86 -1.39 -18.64 3.03
N ASP A 87 -0.42 -18.05 2.33
CA ASP A 87 -0.02 -18.55 1.03
C ASP A 87 0.91 -19.78 1.19
N ASN A 88 0.30 -20.94 1.23
CA ASN A 88 0.95 -22.25 1.37
C ASN A 88 1.90 -22.64 0.21
N LEU A 89 2.11 -21.75 -0.76
CA LEU A 89 3.04 -21.99 -1.86
C LEU A 89 4.43 -21.48 -1.49
N ASN A 90 5.42 -22.30 -1.87
CA ASN A 90 6.81 -21.87 -1.86
C ASN A 90 6.94 -20.64 -2.75
N GLU A 91 7.15 -19.45 -2.16
CA GLU A 91 7.29 -18.20 -2.90
C GLU A 91 8.29 -18.30 -4.06
N LYS A 92 9.38 -19.05 -3.86
CA LYS A 92 10.37 -19.30 -4.90
C LYS A 92 9.72 -19.91 -6.16
N GLU A 93 8.80 -20.85 -6.04
CA GLU A 93 8.12 -21.48 -7.18
C GLU A 93 7.25 -20.47 -7.95
N VAL A 94 6.62 -19.52 -7.23
CA VAL A 94 5.88 -18.43 -7.86
C VAL A 94 6.81 -17.55 -8.69
N TYR A 95 7.96 -17.18 -8.12
CA TYR A 95 8.96 -16.39 -8.84
C TYR A 95 9.64 -17.18 -9.98
N ASP A 96 9.82 -18.51 -9.86
CA ASP A 96 10.30 -19.36 -10.95
C ASP A 96 9.36 -19.25 -12.18
N CYS A 97 8.06 -19.29 -11.95
CA CYS A 97 7.06 -19.10 -13.01
C CYS A 97 7.10 -17.69 -13.61
N LEU A 98 7.12 -16.65 -12.76
CA LEU A 98 7.09 -15.26 -13.20
C LEU A 98 8.37 -14.88 -13.96
N ALA A 99 9.53 -15.22 -13.43
CA ALA A 99 10.82 -14.89 -14.03
C ALA A 99 10.99 -15.46 -15.44
N SER A 100 10.49 -16.68 -15.69
CA SER A 100 10.55 -17.34 -17.00
C SER A 100 9.88 -16.55 -18.12
N ARG A 101 8.94 -15.66 -17.79
CA ARG A 101 8.18 -14.84 -18.73
C ARG A 101 8.61 -13.38 -18.77
N LEU A 102 9.39 -12.96 -17.79
CA LEU A 102 9.79 -11.56 -17.66
C LEU A 102 11.22 -11.30 -18.14
N LEU A 103 12.09 -12.32 -18.13
CA LEU A 103 13.42 -12.20 -18.70
C LEU A 103 13.34 -11.87 -20.20
N GLY A 104 14.06 -10.80 -20.61
CA GLY A 104 14.04 -10.26 -21.98
C GLY A 104 12.89 -9.31 -22.28
N GLU A 105 11.88 -9.20 -21.41
CA GLU A 105 10.79 -8.23 -21.58
C GLU A 105 11.24 -6.81 -21.23
N ASP A 106 10.46 -5.83 -21.69
CA ASP A 106 10.70 -4.41 -21.46
C ASP A 106 10.02 -3.97 -20.16
N PRO A 107 10.77 -3.66 -19.08
CA PRO A 107 10.19 -3.24 -17.80
C PRO A 107 9.48 -1.88 -17.88
N LEU A 108 9.74 -1.07 -18.90
CA LEU A 108 9.08 0.21 -19.10
C LEU A 108 7.66 0.05 -19.65
N ASN A 109 7.35 -1.12 -20.23
CA ASN A 109 6.02 -1.50 -20.69
C ASN A 109 5.22 -2.14 -19.56
N LEU A 110 4.84 -1.34 -18.55
CA LEU A 110 4.13 -1.82 -17.35
C LEU A 110 2.87 -2.62 -17.67
N ILE A 111 2.09 -2.20 -18.66
CA ILE A 111 0.88 -2.91 -19.09
C ILE A 111 1.24 -4.32 -19.58
N GLY A 112 2.31 -4.45 -20.37
CA GLY A 112 2.82 -5.73 -20.85
C GLY A 112 3.30 -6.62 -19.71
N ILE A 113 4.04 -6.06 -18.75
CA ILE A 113 4.53 -6.77 -17.56
C ILE A 113 3.36 -7.32 -16.73
N VAL A 114 2.38 -6.48 -16.38
CA VAL A 114 1.18 -6.91 -15.62
C VAL A 114 0.43 -8.02 -16.36
N LYS A 115 0.19 -7.84 -17.67
CA LYS A 115 -0.48 -8.86 -18.49
C LYS A 115 0.29 -10.18 -18.51
N ASN A 116 1.60 -10.14 -18.68
CA ASN A 116 2.45 -11.35 -18.70
C ASN A 116 2.35 -12.09 -17.36
N MET A 117 2.42 -11.37 -16.23
CA MET A 117 2.26 -11.96 -14.91
C MET A 117 0.88 -12.58 -14.69
N ASP A 118 -0.19 -11.93 -15.13
CA ASP A 118 -1.56 -12.41 -14.95
C ASP A 118 -1.88 -13.64 -15.82
N VAL A 119 -1.24 -13.78 -16.99
CA VAL A 119 -1.38 -14.96 -17.86
C VAL A 119 -0.66 -16.18 -17.29
N VAL A 120 0.51 -15.96 -16.66
CA VAL A 120 1.37 -17.07 -16.17
C VAL A 120 0.80 -17.73 -14.93
N ILE A 121 0.31 -16.92 -14.00
CA ILE A 121 -0.20 -17.41 -12.72
C ILE A 121 -1.36 -16.54 -12.24
N GLN A 122 -2.44 -17.18 -11.81
CA GLN A 122 -3.56 -16.49 -11.19
C GLN A 122 -3.29 -16.24 -9.71
N GLY A 123 -3.84 -15.15 -9.16
CA GLY A 123 -3.58 -14.77 -7.78
C GLY A 123 -2.13 -14.31 -7.58
N HIS A 124 -1.51 -14.72 -6.48
CA HIS A 124 -0.12 -14.40 -6.10
C HIS A 124 0.20 -12.91 -6.23
N THR A 125 -0.75 -12.08 -5.80
CA THR A 125 -0.73 -10.62 -5.95
C THR A 125 0.46 -9.99 -5.26
N PHE A 126 0.97 -10.59 -4.18
CA PHE A 126 2.14 -10.12 -3.44
C PHE A 126 3.41 -10.19 -4.30
N ALA A 127 3.71 -11.34 -4.89
CA ALA A 127 4.88 -11.50 -5.75
C ALA A 127 4.80 -10.58 -6.98
N LYS A 128 3.61 -10.47 -7.58
CA LYS A 128 3.36 -9.54 -8.70
C LYS A 128 3.58 -8.10 -8.30
N SER A 129 3.17 -7.73 -7.07
CA SER A 129 3.34 -6.37 -6.56
C SER A 129 4.81 -5.99 -6.43
N ALA A 130 5.67 -6.88 -5.93
CA ALA A 130 7.10 -6.62 -5.83
C ALA A 130 7.73 -6.40 -7.21
N ILE A 131 7.37 -7.22 -8.21
CA ILE A 131 7.87 -7.09 -9.59
C ILE A 131 7.36 -5.80 -10.23
N ASP A 132 6.07 -5.49 -10.10
CA ASP A 132 5.47 -4.27 -10.64
C ASP A 132 6.12 -3.02 -10.04
N MET A 133 6.34 -3.00 -8.72
CA MET A 133 7.05 -1.92 -8.02
C MET A 133 8.47 -1.73 -8.55
N ALA A 134 9.23 -2.82 -8.75
CA ALA A 134 10.58 -2.76 -9.32
C ALA A 134 10.58 -2.20 -10.76
N CYS A 135 9.57 -2.54 -11.56
CA CYS A 135 9.41 -2.00 -12.91
C CYS A 135 9.07 -0.50 -12.90
N TRP A 136 8.22 -0.05 -11.97
CA TRP A 136 7.94 1.37 -11.77
C TRP A 136 9.19 2.14 -11.31
N ASP A 137 10.00 1.57 -10.42
CA ASP A 137 11.27 2.14 -9.98
C ASP A 137 12.25 2.31 -11.14
N ILE A 138 12.42 1.26 -11.99
CA ILE A 138 13.20 1.34 -13.22
C ILE A 138 12.69 2.46 -14.11
N LYS A 139 11.38 2.52 -14.34
CA LYS A 139 10.78 3.51 -15.24
C LYS A 139 11.01 4.94 -14.74
N ALA A 140 10.89 5.18 -13.45
CA ALA A 140 11.14 6.49 -12.87
C ALA A 140 12.64 6.85 -12.91
N LYS A 141 13.54 5.93 -12.59
CA LYS A 141 15.00 6.10 -12.71
C LYS A 141 15.43 6.36 -14.16
N ASP A 142 14.87 5.63 -15.13
CA ASP A 142 15.15 5.81 -16.55
C ASP A 142 14.68 7.18 -17.08
N ASN A 143 13.64 7.74 -16.49
CA ASN A 143 13.20 9.12 -16.78
C ASN A 143 13.91 10.19 -15.94
N GLY A 144 14.73 9.80 -14.96
CA GLY A 144 15.45 10.72 -14.08
C GLY A 144 14.55 11.51 -13.12
N VAL A 145 13.38 10.98 -12.77
CA VAL A 145 12.38 11.65 -11.91
C VAL A 145 12.01 10.78 -10.71
N PRO A 146 11.58 11.39 -9.60
CA PRO A 146 10.96 10.66 -8.49
C PRO A 146 9.70 9.94 -8.97
N LEU A 147 9.37 8.80 -8.33
CA LEU A 147 8.26 7.97 -8.76
C LEU A 147 6.91 8.70 -8.77
N PHE A 148 6.65 9.57 -7.78
CA PHE A 148 5.38 10.31 -7.71
C PHE A 148 5.09 11.15 -8.98
N GLU A 149 6.11 11.63 -9.69
CA GLU A 149 5.92 12.36 -10.95
C GLU A 149 5.23 11.50 -12.01
N LEU A 150 5.56 10.23 -12.08
CA LEU A 150 4.93 9.30 -13.03
C LEU A 150 3.54 8.83 -12.58
N LEU A 151 3.21 9.00 -11.29
CA LEU A 151 1.91 8.61 -10.71
C LEU A 151 0.87 9.75 -10.73
N GLY A 152 1.24 10.92 -11.27
CA GLY A 152 0.34 12.08 -11.39
C GLY A 152 0.86 13.38 -10.79
N GLY A 153 2.11 13.41 -10.31
CA GLY A 153 2.74 14.56 -9.68
C GLY A 153 2.54 14.62 -8.18
N MET A 154 3.13 15.61 -7.52
CA MET A 154 2.97 15.83 -6.08
C MET A 154 1.66 16.59 -5.81
N LEU A 155 0.61 15.87 -5.44
CA LEU A 155 -0.72 16.39 -5.09
C LEU A 155 -0.93 16.50 -3.59
N THR A 156 -0.11 15.82 -2.79
CA THR A 156 -0.09 15.89 -1.32
C THR A 156 1.35 15.98 -0.83
N ASP A 157 1.72 17.11 -0.26
CA ASP A 157 3.02 17.31 0.37
C ASP A 157 2.98 16.79 1.82
N GLY A 158 3.62 15.64 2.05
CA GLY A 158 3.58 14.93 3.31
C GLY A 158 2.20 14.29 3.59
N ALA A 159 2.08 12.98 3.47
CA ALA A 159 0.86 12.24 3.72
C ALA A 159 0.62 12.03 5.23
N PRO A 160 -0.60 12.24 5.75
CA PRO A 160 -0.88 12.03 7.16
C PRO A 160 -0.77 10.54 7.52
N LEU A 161 -0.08 10.25 8.61
CA LEU A 161 0.09 8.90 9.13
C LEU A 161 -0.95 8.57 10.20
N TYR A 162 -1.35 7.31 10.25
CA TYR A 162 -2.04 6.77 11.41
C TYR A 162 -1.06 6.02 12.33
N ARG A 163 -1.47 5.83 13.58
CA ARG A 163 -0.83 4.89 14.51
C ARG A 163 -1.82 3.88 15.04
N CYS A 164 -1.39 2.62 15.04
CA CYS A 164 -2.12 1.59 15.75
C CYS A 164 -1.91 1.76 17.24
N VAL A 165 -3.00 1.87 17.98
CA VAL A 165 -3.01 1.79 19.44
C VAL A 165 -3.04 0.30 19.78
N MET A 166 -1.97 -0.18 20.40
CA MET A 166 -1.73 -1.62 20.59
C MET A 166 -2.10 -2.06 22.01
N GLU A 167 -2.13 -1.13 22.94
CA GLU A 167 -2.48 -1.38 24.34
C GLU A 167 -3.98 -1.65 24.52
N GLN A 168 -4.32 -2.40 25.56
CA GLN A 168 -5.72 -2.77 25.88
C GLN A 168 -6.19 -2.19 27.23
N GLU A 169 -5.26 -1.80 28.08
CA GLU A 169 -5.56 -1.20 29.39
C GLU A 169 -5.69 0.33 29.26
N HIS A 170 -6.72 0.93 29.83
CA HIS A 170 -7.08 2.33 29.68
C HIS A 170 -5.93 3.30 29.95
N ASP A 171 -5.19 3.13 31.03
CA ASP A 171 -4.07 4.02 31.37
C ASP A 171 -2.92 3.91 30.35
N LYS A 172 -2.69 2.70 29.84
CA LYS A 172 -1.67 2.47 28.79
C LYS A 172 -2.10 3.02 27.44
N ILE A 173 -3.36 2.82 27.06
CA ILE A 173 -3.95 3.44 25.84
C ILE A 173 -3.78 4.95 25.88
N LYS A 174 -4.14 5.56 27.02
CA LYS A 174 -3.99 7.01 27.18
C LYS A 174 -2.54 7.46 27.00
N ALA A 175 -1.60 6.79 27.65
CA ALA A 175 -0.18 7.10 27.55
C ALA A 175 0.34 6.95 26.11
N GLU A 176 -0.07 5.89 25.41
CA GLU A 176 0.29 5.63 24.01
C GLU A 176 -0.26 6.71 23.06
N VAL A 177 -1.54 7.06 23.19
CA VAL A 177 -2.18 8.11 22.40
C VAL A 177 -1.52 9.48 22.66
N GLU A 178 -1.24 9.82 23.94
CA GLU A 178 -0.55 11.06 24.30
C GLU A 178 0.86 11.13 23.70
N GLN A 179 1.59 10.03 23.68
CA GLN A 179 2.91 9.93 23.02
C GLN A 179 2.81 10.17 21.51
N TYR A 180 1.84 9.54 20.84
CA TYR A 180 1.63 9.73 19.40
C TYR A 180 1.16 11.14 19.09
N ARG A 181 0.26 11.71 19.88
CA ARG A 181 -0.20 13.11 19.76
C ARG A 181 0.95 14.09 19.89
N ALA A 182 1.85 13.91 20.86
CA ALA A 182 3.06 14.71 21.03
C ALA A 182 4.00 14.64 19.82
N SER A 183 3.95 13.53 19.04
CA SER A 183 4.68 13.34 17.78
C SER A 183 3.91 13.84 16.55
N GLY A 184 2.74 14.49 16.73
CA GLY A 184 1.95 15.11 15.67
C GLY A 184 0.95 14.20 14.98
N TYR A 185 0.76 12.96 15.44
CA TYR A 185 -0.25 12.07 14.87
C TYR A 185 -1.67 12.51 15.26
N LYS A 186 -2.61 12.32 14.32
CA LYS A 186 -4.02 12.66 14.49
C LYS A 186 -4.98 11.53 14.12
N TYR A 187 -4.46 10.40 13.71
CA TYR A 187 -5.25 9.23 13.31
C TYR A 187 -4.86 8.05 14.19
N PHE A 188 -5.81 7.57 14.99
CA PHE A 188 -5.59 6.49 15.95
C PHE A 188 -6.44 5.30 15.58
N LYS A 189 -5.79 4.19 15.23
CA LYS A 189 -6.42 2.93 14.85
C LYS A 189 -6.43 1.99 16.07
N LEU A 190 -7.61 1.63 16.54
CA LEU A 190 -7.79 0.61 17.57
C LEU A 190 -7.90 -0.77 16.92
N ARG A 191 -7.32 -1.77 17.53
CA ARG A 191 -7.55 -3.16 17.18
C ARG A 191 -8.67 -3.73 18.04
N VAL A 192 -9.75 -4.16 17.37
CA VAL A 192 -10.96 -4.75 17.97
C VAL A 192 -11.29 -6.08 17.30
N GLY A 193 -12.41 -6.70 17.63
CA GLY A 193 -12.85 -7.96 17.01
C GLY A 193 -12.52 -9.19 17.85
N ILE A 194 -12.36 -9.04 19.18
CA ILE A 194 -12.10 -10.15 20.08
C ILE A 194 -13.35 -10.51 20.88
N GLU A 195 -13.90 -9.55 21.62
CA GLU A 195 -15.08 -9.71 22.48
C GLU A 195 -15.92 -8.42 22.37
N PRO A 196 -17.20 -8.47 21.93
CA PRO A 196 -18.02 -7.28 21.70
C PRO A 196 -18.09 -6.32 22.89
N ASP A 197 -18.28 -6.82 24.11
CA ASP A 197 -18.37 -5.98 25.32
C ASP A 197 -17.06 -5.22 25.57
N LYS A 198 -15.91 -5.89 25.41
CA LYS A 198 -14.59 -5.26 25.56
C LYS A 198 -14.30 -4.29 24.42
N ASP A 199 -14.67 -4.67 23.21
CA ASP A 199 -14.52 -3.81 22.03
C ASP A 199 -15.32 -2.50 22.20
N ILE A 200 -16.58 -2.60 22.70
CA ILE A 200 -17.43 -1.45 23.00
C ILE A 200 -16.80 -0.55 24.07
N GLU A 201 -16.29 -1.14 25.16
CA GLU A 201 -15.62 -0.39 26.23
C GLU A 201 -14.39 0.35 25.71
N LEU A 202 -13.54 -0.35 24.95
CA LEU A 202 -12.32 0.18 24.34
C LEU A 202 -12.63 1.35 23.38
N ILE A 203 -13.62 1.17 22.49
CA ILE A 203 -14.00 2.20 21.52
C ILE A 203 -14.55 3.43 22.26
N LYS A 204 -15.43 3.26 23.24
CA LYS A 204 -15.96 4.39 24.05
C LYS A 204 -14.86 5.14 24.79
N PHE A 205 -13.91 4.41 25.36
CA PHE A 205 -12.79 5.02 26.06
C PHE A 205 -11.93 5.84 25.12
N ALA A 206 -11.51 5.28 23.98
CA ALA A 206 -10.67 5.96 23.01
C ALA A 206 -11.38 7.15 22.33
N ALA A 207 -12.69 7.04 22.04
CA ALA A 207 -13.49 8.16 21.54
C ALA A 207 -13.50 9.36 22.50
N ASN A 208 -13.57 9.08 23.82
CA ASN A 208 -13.54 10.12 24.85
C ASN A 208 -12.15 10.75 25.06
N LEU A 209 -11.07 10.08 24.59
CA LEU A 209 -9.71 10.64 24.62
C LEU A 209 -9.40 11.55 23.43
N ALA A 210 -10.16 11.42 22.35
CA ALA A 210 -9.90 12.17 21.13
C ALA A 210 -10.07 13.66 21.33
N GLU A 211 -9.13 14.44 20.80
CA GLU A 211 -9.15 15.89 20.78
C GLU A 211 -9.72 16.41 19.45
N PRO A 212 -10.17 17.68 19.39
CA PRO A 212 -10.69 18.25 18.15
C PRO A 212 -9.71 18.12 16.98
N GLY A 213 -10.17 17.51 15.88
CA GLY A 213 -9.37 17.25 14.67
C GLY A 213 -8.58 15.95 14.70
N GLU A 214 -8.72 15.14 15.75
CA GLU A 214 -8.25 13.75 15.78
C GLU A 214 -9.34 12.80 15.29
N ILE A 215 -8.93 11.68 14.72
CA ILE A 215 -9.82 10.66 14.18
C ILE A 215 -9.47 9.33 14.82
N VAL A 216 -10.45 8.74 15.49
CA VAL A 216 -10.37 7.39 16.04
C VAL A 216 -11.14 6.45 15.13
N TYR A 217 -10.57 5.30 14.82
CA TYR A 217 -11.27 4.25 14.09
C TYR A 217 -10.93 2.86 14.63
N ALA A 218 -11.95 2.02 14.68
CA ALA A 218 -11.88 0.68 15.23
C ALA A 218 -11.83 -0.34 14.09
N ASP A 219 -10.72 -1.06 13.99
CA ASP A 219 -10.46 -2.05 12.95
C ASP A 219 -10.73 -3.45 13.50
N ALA A 220 -11.82 -4.05 13.05
CA ALA A 220 -12.21 -5.40 13.43
C ALA A 220 -11.50 -6.49 12.61
N ASN A 221 -10.80 -6.14 11.55
CA ASN A 221 -10.11 -7.08 10.65
C ASN A 221 -10.96 -8.31 10.31
N CYS A 222 -12.19 -8.09 9.86
CA CYS A 222 -13.15 -9.14 9.48
C CYS A 222 -13.67 -10.04 10.61
N ARG A 223 -13.40 -9.73 11.89
CA ARG A 223 -13.58 -10.72 12.98
C ARG A 223 -14.95 -10.79 13.57
N TRP A 224 -15.74 -9.72 13.50
CA TRP A 224 -17.12 -9.77 14.01
C TRP A 224 -17.99 -10.60 13.08
N THR A 225 -18.81 -11.43 13.66
CA THR A 225 -20.04 -11.93 13.02
C THR A 225 -20.99 -10.76 12.80
N LEU A 226 -21.96 -10.91 11.91
CA LEU A 226 -22.96 -9.86 11.68
C LEU A 226 -23.67 -9.46 13.00
N SER A 227 -24.02 -10.42 13.85
CA SER A 227 -24.68 -10.15 15.13
C SER A 227 -23.83 -9.30 16.05
N GLU A 228 -22.55 -9.66 16.21
CA GLU A 228 -21.58 -8.92 17.03
C GLU A 228 -21.35 -7.50 16.46
N ALA A 229 -21.18 -7.38 15.14
CA ALA A 229 -21.00 -6.08 14.51
C ALA A 229 -22.21 -5.16 14.74
N LEU A 230 -23.44 -5.66 14.60
CA LEU A 230 -24.68 -4.89 14.86
C LEU A 230 -24.82 -4.50 16.32
N GLU A 231 -24.42 -5.37 17.26
CA GLU A 231 -24.38 -5.07 18.68
C GLU A 231 -23.40 -3.93 18.98
N VAL A 232 -22.16 -4.04 18.48
CA VAL A 232 -21.12 -3.03 18.70
C VAL A 232 -21.54 -1.68 18.12
N VAL A 233 -21.92 -1.60 16.82
CA VAL A 233 -22.27 -0.31 16.20
C VAL A 233 -23.46 0.36 16.88
N LYS A 234 -24.44 -0.41 17.34
CA LYS A 234 -25.57 0.11 18.12
C LYS A 234 -25.14 0.70 19.46
N ALA A 235 -24.21 0.03 20.16
CA ALA A 235 -23.75 0.45 21.48
C ALA A 235 -22.86 1.71 21.46
N ILE A 236 -22.26 2.03 20.30
CA ILE A 236 -21.38 3.19 20.11
C ILE A 236 -22.00 4.25 19.18
N GLU A 237 -23.29 4.12 18.86
CA GLU A 237 -23.98 5.08 18.01
C GLU A 237 -23.91 6.49 18.61
N GLY A 238 -23.65 7.48 17.75
CA GLY A 238 -23.47 8.88 18.15
C GLY A 238 -22.08 9.26 18.62
N LEU A 239 -21.14 8.32 18.72
CA LEU A 239 -19.73 8.65 18.91
C LEU A 239 -19.07 9.07 17.58
N ASP A 240 -18.08 9.94 17.65
CA ASP A 240 -17.26 10.32 16.50
C ASP A 240 -16.14 9.30 16.27
N VAL A 241 -16.52 8.14 15.78
CA VAL A 241 -15.63 7.03 15.45
C VAL A 241 -15.99 6.43 14.10
N MET A 242 -15.01 5.85 13.43
CA MET A 242 -15.18 5.10 12.19
C MET A 242 -14.97 3.61 12.45
N ILE A 243 -15.72 2.76 11.77
CA ILE A 243 -15.55 1.31 11.82
C ILE A 243 -14.82 0.82 10.57
N GLU A 244 -13.72 0.10 10.77
CA GLU A 244 -12.97 -0.53 9.69
C GLU A 244 -13.24 -2.02 9.63
N GLN A 245 -13.58 -2.51 8.44
CA GLN A 245 -13.77 -3.91 8.06
C GLN A 245 -14.46 -4.76 9.14
N PRO A 246 -15.74 -4.49 9.45
CA PRO A 246 -16.45 -5.13 10.56
C PRO A 246 -16.57 -6.65 10.38
N CYS A 247 -16.92 -7.11 9.17
CA CYS A 247 -17.22 -8.50 8.89
C CYS A 247 -16.38 -9.04 7.73
N LEU A 248 -16.29 -10.38 7.65
CA LEU A 248 -15.58 -11.08 6.59
C LEU A 248 -16.30 -10.97 5.24
N SER A 249 -17.64 -11.12 5.23
CA SER A 249 -18.40 -11.06 3.99
C SER A 249 -18.78 -9.63 3.62
N TYR A 250 -18.79 -9.34 2.31
CA TYR A 250 -19.23 -8.06 1.80
C TYR A 250 -20.70 -7.79 2.12
N GLU A 251 -21.54 -8.81 2.03
CA GLU A 251 -22.98 -8.75 2.29
C GLU A 251 -23.28 -8.39 3.74
N ASP A 252 -22.46 -8.87 4.69
CA ASP A 252 -22.61 -8.52 6.10
C ASP A 252 -22.09 -7.10 6.38
N CYS A 253 -21.01 -6.66 5.74
CA CYS A 253 -20.56 -5.26 5.82
C CYS A 253 -21.62 -4.28 5.31
N ILE A 254 -22.35 -4.62 4.24
CA ILE A 254 -23.51 -3.81 3.76
C ILE A 254 -24.58 -3.72 4.84
N LYS A 255 -24.96 -4.86 5.45
CA LYS A 255 -25.98 -4.85 6.53
C LYS A 255 -25.53 -4.02 7.73
N VAL A 256 -24.26 -4.06 8.10
CA VAL A 256 -23.72 -3.17 9.13
C VAL A 256 -23.89 -1.71 8.70
N ARG A 257 -23.49 -1.36 7.47
CA ARG A 257 -23.64 -0.01 6.92
C ARG A 257 -25.08 0.50 6.94
N GLU A 258 -26.03 -0.35 6.59
CA GLU A 258 -27.47 -0.02 6.58
C GLU A 258 -28.08 0.21 7.97
N ASN A 259 -27.41 -0.29 9.03
CA ASN A 259 -27.90 -0.25 10.41
C ASN A 259 -27.10 0.71 11.30
N THR A 260 -26.25 1.58 10.77
CA THR A 260 -25.51 2.57 11.56
C THR A 260 -25.36 3.90 10.82
N GLY A 261 -25.28 4.98 11.58
CA GLY A 261 -24.88 6.30 11.09
C GLY A 261 -23.35 6.53 11.12
N LEU A 262 -22.58 5.58 11.64
CA LEU A 262 -21.12 5.68 11.70
C LEU A 262 -20.47 5.59 10.32
N LEU A 263 -19.30 6.20 10.18
CA LEU A 263 -18.52 6.06 8.96
C LEU A 263 -17.94 4.64 8.86
N ILE A 264 -18.01 4.06 7.66
CA ILE A 264 -17.48 2.72 7.38
C ILE A 264 -16.26 2.83 6.46
N LYS A 265 -15.20 2.16 6.86
CA LYS A 265 -13.99 1.94 6.05
C LYS A 265 -13.91 0.47 5.65
N LEU A 266 -13.68 0.18 4.36
CA LEU A 266 -13.41 -1.16 3.87
C LEU A 266 -11.92 -1.30 3.55
N ASP A 267 -11.32 -2.39 4.01
CA ASP A 267 -9.92 -2.75 3.81
C ASP A 267 -9.78 -4.08 3.05
N GLU A 268 -9.96 -5.22 3.71
CA GLU A 268 -9.71 -6.55 3.16
C GLU A 268 -10.52 -6.86 1.90
N LEU A 269 -11.70 -6.28 1.80
CA LEU A 269 -12.59 -6.45 0.65
C LEU A 269 -12.19 -5.62 -0.59
N VAL A 270 -11.22 -4.71 -0.48
CA VAL A 270 -10.73 -3.94 -1.63
C VAL A 270 -9.67 -4.76 -2.37
N THR A 271 -10.10 -5.66 -3.24
CA THR A 271 -9.23 -6.65 -3.90
C THR A 271 -8.92 -6.32 -5.36
N ASP A 272 -9.83 -5.65 -6.05
CA ASP A 272 -9.70 -5.33 -7.48
C ASP A 272 -10.69 -4.24 -7.91
N LEU A 273 -10.59 -3.81 -9.17
CA LEU A 273 -11.48 -2.79 -9.74
C LEU A 273 -12.95 -3.24 -9.80
N THR A 274 -13.22 -4.54 -9.88
CA THR A 274 -14.60 -5.07 -9.90
C THR A 274 -15.25 -4.86 -8.54
N MET A 275 -14.53 -5.18 -7.47
CA MET A 275 -15.00 -4.90 -6.11
C MET A 275 -15.10 -3.39 -5.85
N ALA A 276 -14.14 -2.58 -6.33
CA ALA A 276 -14.24 -1.11 -6.24
C ALA A 276 -15.52 -0.56 -6.87
N LYS A 277 -15.91 -1.07 -8.05
CA LYS A 277 -17.18 -0.70 -8.72
C LYS A 277 -18.40 -1.14 -7.91
N LYS A 278 -18.35 -2.30 -7.27
CA LYS A 278 -19.42 -2.81 -6.39
C LYS A 278 -19.58 -1.91 -5.17
N ILE A 279 -18.48 -1.57 -4.49
CA ILE A 279 -18.46 -0.67 -3.32
C ILE A 279 -19.10 0.69 -3.63
N VAL A 280 -18.73 1.29 -4.76
CA VAL A 280 -19.30 2.58 -5.19
C VAL A 280 -20.78 2.48 -5.52
N ARG A 281 -21.19 1.44 -6.27
CA ARG A 281 -22.59 1.23 -6.65
C ARG A 281 -23.51 1.07 -5.43
N ASP A 282 -23.03 0.34 -4.43
CA ASP A 282 -23.81 -0.05 -3.25
C ASP A 282 -23.66 0.97 -2.10
N HIS A 283 -22.87 2.05 -2.28
CA HIS A 283 -22.57 3.06 -1.25
C HIS A 283 -22.11 2.44 0.09
N SER A 284 -21.31 1.36 0.02
CA SER A 284 -21.00 0.52 1.16
C SER A 284 -19.84 1.03 2.02
N ALA A 285 -19.11 2.06 1.60
CA ALA A 285 -18.00 2.64 2.35
C ALA A 285 -17.88 4.15 2.14
N ASP A 286 -17.40 4.84 3.17
CA ASP A 286 -17.02 6.27 3.14
C ASP A 286 -15.53 6.42 2.85
N VAL A 287 -14.72 5.45 3.29
CA VAL A 287 -13.28 5.35 3.08
C VAL A 287 -12.93 3.94 2.64
N VAL A 288 -11.93 3.81 1.78
CA VAL A 288 -11.41 2.50 1.35
C VAL A 288 -9.90 2.43 1.54
N CYS A 289 -9.39 1.26 1.88
CA CYS A 289 -7.94 1.02 2.00
C CYS A 289 -7.42 0.27 0.78
N ILE A 290 -6.53 0.91 0.03
CA ILE A 290 -5.89 0.32 -1.16
C ILE A 290 -4.52 -0.17 -0.75
N LYS A 291 -4.37 -1.49 -0.59
CA LYS A 291 -3.08 -2.12 -0.31
C LYS A 291 -2.47 -2.63 -1.61
N MET A 292 -1.35 -2.01 -2.02
CA MET A 292 -0.69 -2.32 -3.29
C MET A 292 -0.43 -3.81 -3.49
N SER A 293 0.05 -4.51 -2.46
CA SER A 293 0.31 -5.94 -2.54
C SER A 293 -0.96 -6.78 -2.69
N ARG A 294 -2.06 -6.39 -2.05
CA ARG A 294 -3.35 -7.10 -2.16
C ARG A 294 -3.92 -7.01 -3.58
N VAL A 295 -3.85 -5.85 -4.20
CA VAL A 295 -4.43 -5.64 -5.54
C VAL A 295 -3.51 -6.08 -6.67
N GLY A 296 -2.25 -6.43 -6.36
CA GLY A 296 -1.30 -7.00 -7.33
C GLY A 296 -0.35 -6.00 -7.97
N GLY A 297 -0.06 -4.89 -7.27
CA GLY A 297 0.97 -3.92 -7.63
C GLY A 297 0.47 -2.50 -7.72
N LEU A 298 1.42 -1.60 -7.88
CA LEU A 298 1.20 -0.16 -7.98
C LEU A 298 0.36 0.21 -9.21
N SER A 299 0.56 -0.49 -10.34
CA SER A 299 -0.21 -0.29 -11.58
C SER A 299 -1.72 -0.47 -11.35
N LYS A 300 -2.12 -1.54 -10.68
CA LYS A 300 -3.54 -1.82 -10.36
C LYS A 300 -4.04 -0.91 -9.24
N ALA A 301 -3.19 -0.62 -8.23
CA ALA A 301 -3.54 0.29 -7.16
C ALA A 301 -3.84 1.70 -7.67
N LEU A 302 -3.08 2.19 -8.65
CA LEU A 302 -3.28 3.48 -9.30
C LEU A 302 -4.65 3.56 -10.00
N GLU A 303 -5.02 2.53 -10.76
CA GLU A 303 -6.32 2.45 -11.44
C GLU A 303 -7.48 2.48 -10.44
N ILE A 304 -7.36 1.73 -9.33
CA ILE A 304 -8.37 1.67 -8.28
C ILE A 304 -8.47 3.01 -7.54
N ARG A 305 -7.33 3.65 -7.20
CA ARG A 305 -7.29 4.99 -6.59
C ARG A 305 -8.00 6.01 -7.46
N ASP A 306 -7.62 6.10 -8.72
CA ASP A 306 -8.19 7.07 -9.66
C ASP A 306 -9.70 6.87 -9.84
N PHE A 307 -10.14 5.61 -9.82
CA PHE A 307 -11.57 5.29 -9.85
C PHE A 307 -12.30 5.81 -8.61
N PHE A 308 -11.79 5.55 -7.39
CA PHE A 308 -12.43 6.02 -6.14
C PHE A 308 -12.40 7.53 -6.02
N VAL A 309 -11.26 8.18 -6.31
CA VAL A 309 -11.12 9.64 -6.32
C VAL A 309 -12.14 10.28 -7.27
N LYS A 310 -12.28 9.76 -8.49
CA LYS A 310 -13.30 10.23 -9.45
C LYS A 310 -14.74 10.07 -8.94
N LYS A 311 -14.96 9.15 -8.00
CA LYS A 311 -16.28 8.90 -7.39
C LYS A 311 -16.49 9.63 -6.07
N GLY A 312 -15.52 10.43 -5.63
CA GLY A 312 -15.61 11.21 -4.41
C GLY A 312 -15.40 10.42 -3.12
N ILE A 313 -14.82 9.21 -3.21
CA ILE A 313 -14.53 8.35 -2.05
C ILE A 313 -13.10 8.59 -1.59
N LYS A 314 -12.91 8.76 -0.29
CA LYS A 314 -11.58 8.89 0.32
C LYS A 314 -10.84 7.56 0.33
N VAL A 315 -9.53 7.63 0.17
CA VAL A 315 -8.66 6.46 0.10
C VAL A 315 -7.57 6.50 1.18
N VAL A 316 -7.26 5.36 1.72
CA VAL A 316 -6.01 5.06 2.42
C VAL A 316 -5.09 4.40 1.40
N THR A 317 -3.89 4.91 1.26
CA THR A 317 -2.87 4.35 0.38
C THR A 317 -1.87 3.60 1.23
N GLU A 318 -1.83 2.27 1.10
CA GLU A 318 -1.09 1.41 2.03
C GLU A 318 -0.52 0.16 1.34
N CYS A 319 0.22 -0.63 2.10
CA CYS A 319 0.58 -2.01 1.77
C CYS A 319 0.29 -2.92 2.99
N MET A 320 0.46 -4.23 2.84
CA MET A 320 0.20 -5.16 3.97
C MET A 320 1.21 -4.93 5.09
N MET A 321 2.47 -5.15 4.81
CA MET A 321 3.63 -4.90 5.67
C MET A 321 4.86 -4.72 4.79
N GLY A 322 6.00 -4.36 5.36
CA GLY A 322 7.28 -4.24 4.68
C GLY A 322 8.25 -3.34 5.42
N GLY A 323 9.42 -3.18 4.85
CA GLY A 323 10.46 -2.28 5.31
C GLY A 323 10.43 -0.94 4.56
N GLU A 324 11.63 -0.41 4.31
CA GLU A 324 11.84 0.90 3.72
C GLU A 324 11.37 0.98 2.27
N ILE A 325 11.56 -0.10 1.49
CA ILE A 325 11.21 -0.12 0.06
C ILE A 325 9.70 0.00 -0.12
N VAL A 326 8.90 -0.79 0.60
CA VAL A 326 7.45 -0.66 0.59
C VAL A 326 7.01 0.71 1.10
N SER A 327 7.61 1.19 2.18
CA SER A 327 7.25 2.51 2.75
C SER A 327 7.57 3.66 1.79
N ALA A 328 8.66 3.55 1.02
CA ALA A 328 8.96 4.50 -0.04
C ALA A 328 7.88 4.47 -1.14
N ALA A 329 7.51 3.28 -1.63
CA ALA A 329 6.45 3.16 -2.62
C ALA A 329 5.11 3.71 -2.12
N VAL A 330 4.75 3.45 -0.86
CA VAL A 330 3.56 3.99 -0.20
C VAL A 330 3.62 5.52 -0.12
N SER A 331 4.77 6.11 0.23
CA SER A 331 4.93 7.56 0.31
C SER A 331 4.72 8.25 -1.04
N HIS A 332 5.30 7.69 -2.13
CA HIS A 332 5.09 8.20 -3.50
C HIS A 332 3.64 8.04 -3.98
N PHE A 333 3.01 6.90 -3.68
CA PHE A 333 1.61 6.66 -4.03
C PHE A 333 0.69 7.64 -3.28
N SER A 334 0.97 7.90 -2.00
CA SER A 334 0.26 8.89 -1.19
C SER A 334 0.48 10.31 -1.73
N ALA A 335 1.73 10.68 -2.02
CA ALA A 335 2.07 12.01 -2.56
C ALA A 335 1.36 12.31 -3.87
N SER A 336 1.12 11.29 -4.71
CA SER A 336 0.38 11.42 -5.98
C SER A 336 -1.15 11.32 -5.85
N THR A 337 -1.67 11.24 -4.63
CA THR A 337 -3.12 11.21 -4.36
C THR A 337 -3.60 12.61 -3.96
N PRO A 338 -4.68 13.17 -4.54
CA PRO A 338 -5.18 14.48 -4.16
C PRO A 338 -5.50 14.56 -2.66
N SER A 339 -5.06 15.64 -2.02
CA SER A 339 -5.08 15.80 -0.56
C SER A 339 -6.48 15.73 0.06
N GLU A 340 -7.50 16.17 -0.66
CA GLU A 340 -8.90 16.10 -0.24
C GLU A 340 -9.47 14.67 -0.23
N PHE A 341 -8.86 13.76 -0.99
CA PHE A 341 -9.24 12.35 -1.06
C PHE A 341 -8.29 11.42 -0.31
N LEU A 342 -7.07 11.87 0.03
CA LEU A 342 -6.17 11.08 0.86
C LEU A 342 -6.62 11.12 2.32
N PHE A 343 -7.12 10.00 2.84
CA PHE A 343 -7.55 9.92 4.24
C PHE A 343 -6.34 9.83 5.17
N ASN A 344 -5.50 8.82 5.00
CA ASN A 344 -4.21 8.65 5.67
C ASN A 344 -3.39 7.56 4.98
N THR A 345 -2.22 7.25 5.56
CA THR A 345 -1.31 6.20 5.10
C THR A 345 -0.55 5.59 6.27
N GLY A 346 0.23 4.53 6.01
CA GLY A 346 1.10 3.87 6.99
C GLY A 346 2.59 4.04 6.66
N ASP A 347 3.42 4.11 7.69
CA ASP A 347 4.87 4.05 7.61
C ASP A 347 5.37 2.68 8.10
N LEU A 348 5.25 1.67 7.24
CA LEU A 348 5.37 0.27 7.62
C LEU A 348 6.73 -0.10 8.21
N HIS A 349 7.81 0.55 7.74
CA HIS A 349 9.17 0.37 8.29
C HIS A 349 9.29 0.76 9.78
N ALA A 350 8.41 1.62 10.28
CA ALA A 350 8.44 2.01 11.68
C ALA A 350 7.94 0.92 12.65
N TYR A 351 7.32 -0.14 12.13
CA TYR A 351 6.83 -1.26 12.92
C TYR A 351 7.81 -2.43 13.00
N VAL A 352 8.97 -2.34 12.33
CA VAL A 352 9.96 -3.43 12.26
C VAL A 352 11.34 -2.98 12.71
N THR A 353 12.17 -3.95 13.14
CA THR A 353 13.51 -3.70 13.67
C THR A 353 14.62 -4.04 12.70
N ALA A 354 14.29 -4.61 11.53
CA ALA A 354 15.26 -4.95 10.49
C ALA A 354 14.96 -4.19 9.20
N SER A 355 15.98 -3.82 8.45
CA SER A 355 15.88 -3.00 7.25
C SER A 355 15.89 -3.82 5.97
N THR A 356 15.15 -3.35 4.96
CA THR A 356 15.17 -3.85 3.57
C THR A 356 15.83 -2.87 2.61
N GLY A 357 15.82 -1.58 2.95
CA GLY A 357 16.41 -0.48 2.19
C GLY A 357 17.48 0.28 2.95
N ASN A 358 18.30 1.04 2.24
CA ASN A 358 19.42 1.81 2.77
C ASN A 358 19.00 3.12 3.47
N ILE A 359 17.77 3.57 3.27
CA ILE A 359 17.23 4.80 3.84
C ILE A 359 15.72 4.69 4.02
N SER A 360 15.20 5.20 5.13
CA SER A 360 13.77 5.29 5.38
C SER A 360 13.19 6.58 4.79
N PRO A 361 11.94 6.57 4.30
CA PRO A 361 11.23 7.78 3.94
C PRO A 361 11.13 8.74 5.14
N PRO A 362 11.37 10.04 4.97
CA PRO A 362 11.31 10.98 6.08
C PRO A 362 9.92 11.05 6.73
N THR A 363 9.87 11.03 8.06
CA THR A 363 8.64 11.22 8.84
C THR A 363 8.81 12.42 9.77
N LEU A 364 7.83 13.31 9.78
CA LEU A 364 7.84 14.50 10.61
C LEU A 364 6.41 14.91 10.97
N ASN A 365 6.18 15.20 12.24
CA ASN A 365 4.89 15.70 12.75
C ASN A 365 3.69 14.83 12.29
N GLY A 366 3.79 13.50 12.45
CA GLY A 366 2.75 12.56 12.07
C GLY A 366 2.48 12.47 10.56
N ARG A 367 3.46 12.83 9.74
CA ARG A 367 3.37 12.78 8.26
C ARG A 367 4.58 12.06 7.68
N ILE A 368 4.40 11.38 6.57
CA ILE A 368 5.47 10.75 5.77
C ILE A 368 5.67 11.53 4.48
N TYR A 369 6.92 11.71 4.10
CA TYR A 369 7.32 12.42 2.88
C TYR A 369 8.02 11.45 1.93
N CYS A 370 7.86 11.67 0.63
CA CYS A 370 8.64 10.92 -0.35
C CYS A 370 10.01 11.56 -0.57
N ASN A 371 10.95 10.76 -1.06
CA ASN A 371 12.27 11.22 -1.45
C ASN A 371 12.20 11.84 -2.87
N ASP A 372 12.96 12.90 -3.11
CA ASP A 372 13.04 13.60 -4.41
C ASP A 372 14.03 12.95 -5.40
N SER A 373 14.73 11.89 -5.00
CA SER A 373 15.66 11.17 -5.87
C SER A 373 14.90 10.37 -6.94
N PRO A 374 15.50 10.11 -8.12
CA PRO A 374 14.88 9.30 -9.14
C PRO A 374 14.46 7.90 -8.64
N GLY A 375 13.33 7.41 -9.12
CA GLY A 375 12.76 6.14 -8.69
C GLY A 375 12.02 6.26 -7.37
N LEU A 376 12.14 5.21 -6.55
CA LEU A 376 11.65 5.17 -5.16
C LEU A 376 12.50 6.02 -4.21
N GLY A 377 13.70 6.45 -4.63
CA GLY A 377 14.65 7.15 -3.78
C GLY A 377 15.23 6.29 -2.65
N VAL A 378 15.10 4.98 -2.75
CA VAL A 378 15.67 3.98 -1.84
C VAL A 378 16.35 2.89 -2.66
N GLU A 379 17.50 2.42 -2.18
CA GLU A 379 18.19 1.26 -2.74
C GLU A 379 18.12 0.08 -1.76
N PRO A 380 18.19 -1.17 -2.26
CA PRO A 380 18.14 -2.33 -1.37
C PRO A 380 19.37 -2.37 -0.47
N ASP A 381 19.19 -2.62 0.83
CA ASP A 381 20.32 -2.87 1.74
C ASP A 381 20.82 -4.31 1.57
N LEU A 382 21.70 -4.52 0.59
CA LEU A 382 22.25 -5.85 0.29
C LEU A 382 23.02 -6.47 1.47
N THR A 383 23.53 -5.66 2.39
CA THR A 383 24.19 -6.15 3.60
C THR A 383 23.19 -6.78 4.56
N SER A 384 22.06 -6.11 4.76
CA SER A 384 20.96 -6.61 5.58
C SER A 384 20.22 -7.77 4.91
N LEU A 385 20.00 -7.70 3.59
CA LEU A 385 19.29 -8.73 2.83
C LEU A 385 20.08 -10.03 2.69
N GLY A 386 21.43 -9.95 2.63
CA GLY A 386 22.32 -11.11 2.52
C GLY A 386 22.33 -11.71 1.11
N THR A 387 22.36 -13.04 1.03
CA THR A 387 22.42 -13.76 -0.24
C THR A 387 21.02 -13.95 -0.83
N PRO A 388 20.80 -13.71 -2.14
CA PRO A 388 19.51 -13.98 -2.77
C PRO A 388 19.17 -15.47 -2.71
N ILE A 389 17.93 -15.80 -2.45
CA ILE A 389 17.43 -17.19 -2.43
C ILE A 389 17.24 -17.76 -3.83
N ALA A 390 17.10 -16.88 -4.84
CA ALA A 390 17.07 -17.25 -6.25
C ALA A 390 17.61 -16.11 -7.13
N ILE A 391 18.27 -16.50 -8.21
CA ILE A 391 18.74 -15.60 -9.27
C ILE A 391 18.27 -16.17 -10.61
N TYR A 392 17.57 -15.36 -11.38
CA TYR A 392 17.10 -15.66 -12.72
C TYR A 392 17.83 -14.74 -13.69
N GLN A 393 18.47 -15.31 -14.72
CA GLN A 393 19.19 -14.55 -15.74
C GLN A 393 19.28 -15.35 -17.04
N ASN A 394 19.39 -14.66 -18.17
CA ASN A 394 19.63 -15.26 -19.49
C ASN A 394 21.11 -15.62 -19.66
#